data_9fb09aac560730d116205fbcb6bba6e3
#
_entry.id   9fb09aac560730d116205fbcb6bba6e3
#
_cell.length_a   1.000
_cell.length_b   1.000
_cell.length_c   1.000
_cell.angle_alpha   90.00
_cell.angle_beta   90.00
_cell.angle_gamma   90.00
#
_symmetry.space_group_name_H-M   'P 1'
#
loop_
_entity.id
_entity.type
_entity.pdbx_description
1 polymer ?
#
loop_
_entity_poly.entity_id
_entity_poly.type
_entity_poly.pdbx_seq_one_letter_code
_entity_poly.pdbx_strand_id
1 'polypeptide(L)'
;MKFSYIVILIITFFVSGSLAIAQTSSGTQEYGDGGAYDGEFLNGLPHGNGTYELPNGYRYIGEWFEGEINGQGEALFPNGSVYVGSFVKGKPEGSGKITFSDGGTYEGEWANGSITGVGYAKYANGTTYQGTFIDAMHDGNGIMKSPDGYIYDGTWENL
;
A
#
# COMPACT_ATOMS: atom_id res chain seq x y z
N MET A 1 -14.84 -9.68 -83.18
CA MET A 1 -13.93 -9.74 -82.02
C MET A 1 -14.44 -8.78 -80.94
N LYS A 2 -15.00 -9.32 -79.81
CA LYS A 2 -15.43 -8.49 -78.66
C LYS A 2 -14.37 -8.62 -77.61
N PHE A 3 -13.69 -7.53 -77.24
CA PHE A 3 -12.77 -7.49 -76.12
C PHE A 3 -13.54 -7.19 -74.81
N SER A 4 -13.60 -8.17 -73.92
CA SER A 4 -14.12 -7.97 -72.57
C SER A 4 -13.01 -7.41 -71.70
N TYR A 5 -13.20 -6.22 -71.16
CA TYR A 5 -12.31 -5.66 -70.11
C TYR A 5 -12.77 -6.14 -68.74
N ILE A 6 -11.90 -6.90 -68.07
CA ILE A 6 -12.10 -7.29 -66.67
C ILE A 6 -11.58 -6.16 -65.78
N VAL A 7 -12.49 -5.44 -65.13
CA VAL A 7 -12.12 -4.44 -64.08
C VAL A 7 -11.87 -5.20 -62.77
N ILE A 8 -10.62 -5.28 -62.35
CA ILE A 8 -10.26 -5.81 -61.04
C ILE A 8 -10.41 -4.66 -60.01
N LEU A 9 -11.46 -4.75 -59.20
CA LEU A 9 -11.67 -3.85 -58.06
C LEU A 9 -10.75 -4.30 -56.91
N ILE A 10 -9.64 -3.57 -56.69
CA ILE A 10 -8.78 -3.80 -55.52
C ILE A 10 -9.43 -3.09 -54.34
N ILE A 11 -10.09 -3.84 -53.44
CA ILE A 11 -10.58 -3.35 -52.15
C ILE A 11 -9.40 -3.36 -51.18
N THR A 12 -8.81 -2.19 -50.96
CA THR A 12 -7.85 -1.99 -49.88
C THR A 12 -8.59 -1.88 -48.56
N PHE A 13 -8.52 -2.91 -47.74
CA PHE A 13 -8.95 -2.87 -46.34
C PHE A 13 -7.97 -1.97 -45.55
N PHE A 14 -8.36 -0.75 -45.24
CA PHE A 14 -7.72 0.04 -44.23
C PHE A 14 -8.12 -0.54 -42.87
N VAL A 15 -7.25 -1.32 -42.24
CA VAL A 15 -7.34 -1.64 -40.80
C VAL A 15 -6.92 -0.37 -40.06
N SER A 16 -7.88 0.46 -39.70
CA SER A 16 -7.67 1.56 -38.76
C SER A 16 -7.46 0.96 -37.37
N GLY A 17 -6.22 0.64 -37.01
CA GLY A 17 -5.82 0.34 -35.65
C GLY A 17 -6.03 1.60 -34.80
N SER A 18 -7.09 1.65 -34.01
CA SER A 18 -7.27 2.68 -33.00
C SER A 18 -6.17 2.43 -31.95
N LEU A 19 -5.15 3.29 -31.95
CA LEU A 19 -4.25 3.37 -30.82
C LEU A 19 -5.08 3.82 -29.60
N ALA A 20 -5.36 2.93 -28.66
CA ALA A 20 -5.96 3.29 -27.39
C ALA A 20 -4.94 4.18 -26.65
N ILE A 21 -5.21 5.48 -26.61
CA ILE A 21 -4.43 6.42 -25.80
C ILE A 21 -4.91 6.22 -24.38
N ALA A 22 -3.98 5.91 -23.46
CA ALA A 22 -4.26 5.83 -22.05
C ALA A 22 -4.82 7.18 -21.56
N GLN A 23 -6.02 7.16 -20.99
CA GLN A 23 -6.72 8.37 -20.53
C GLN A 23 -6.44 8.57 -19.05
N THR A 24 -5.71 9.62 -18.70
CA THR A 24 -5.53 10.08 -17.33
C THR A 24 -6.60 11.12 -16.98
N SER A 25 -7.12 11.09 -15.78
CA SER A 25 -8.05 12.07 -15.23
C SER A 25 -7.85 12.17 -13.71
N SER A 26 -8.47 13.16 -13.09
CA SER A 26 -8.57 13.26 -11.63
C SER A 26 -10.03 13.54 -11.24
N GLY A 27 -10.41 13.12 -10.03
CA GLY A 27 -11.76 13.30 -9.54
C GLY A 27 -12.08 12.45 -8.33
N THR A 28 -13.37 12.39 -7.97
CA THR A 28 -13.88 11.63 -6.82
C THR A 28 -14.74 10.47 -7.32
N GLN A 29 -14.62 9.32 -6.68
CA GLN A 29 -15.45 8.14 -6.91
C GLN A 29 -15.97 7.61 -5.57
N GLU A 30 -17.28 7.42 -5.47
CA GLU A 30 -17.93 6.79 -4.32
C GLU A 30 -18.18 5.30 -4.59
N TYR A 31 -18.04 4.47 -3.55
CA TYR A 31 -18.25 3.02 -3.59
C TYR A 31 -19.47 2.61 -2.78
N GLY A 32 -20.02 1.44 -3.10
CA GLY A 32 -21.26 0.95 -2.47
C GLY A 32 -21.15 0.59 -0.99
N ASP A 33 -19.94 0.51 -0.44
CA ASP A 33 -19.66 0.33 0.99
C ASP A 33 -19.58 1.65 1.77
N GLY A 34 -19.82 2.78 1.09
CA GLY A 34 -19.68 4.14 1.60
C GLY A 34 -18.28 4.69 1.55
N GLY A 35 -17.34 3.96 0.97
CA GLY A 35 -15.99 4.45 0.71
C GLY A 35 -15.95 5.52 -0.38
N ALA A 36 -15.04 6.48 -0.27
CA ALA A 36 -14.80 7.51 -1.26
C ALA A 36 -13.31 7.59 -1.61
N TYR A 37 -13.02 7.61 -2.89
CA TYR A 37 -11.68 7.87 -3.42
C TYR A 37 -11.66 9.26 -4.08
N ASP A 38 -10.62 10.04 -3.81
CA ASP A 38 -10.33 11.31 -4.47
C ASP A 38 -8.87 11.32 -4.91
N GLY A 39 -8.64 11.38 -6.23
CA GLY A 39 -7.29 11.26 -6.75
C GLY A 39 -7.21 11.12 -8.27
N GLU A 40 -6.10 10.56 -8.71
CA GLU A 40 -5.78 10.33 -10.10
C GLU A 40 -6.37 9.00 -10.59
N PHE A 41 -6.79 8.97 -11.86
CA PHE A 41 -7.31 7.79 -12.54
C PHE A 41 -6.52 7.52 -13.81
N LEU A 42 -6.33 6.25 -14.12
CA LEU A 42 -5.85 5.78 -15.42
C LEU A 42 -6.86 4.76 -15.97
N ASN A 43 -7.43 5.05 -17.15
CA ASN A 43 -8.45 4.21 -17.78
C ASN A 43 -9.66 3.90 -16.85
N GLY A 44 -10.04 4.86 -15.99
CA GLY A 44 -11.16 4.73 -15.04
C GLY A 44 -10.86 3.97 -13.75
N LEU A 45 -9.61 3.56 -13.52
CA LEU A 45 -9.18 2.94 -12.26
C LEU A 45 -8.34 3.93 -11.44
N PRO A 46 -8.45 3.95 -10.09
CA PRO A 46 -7.52 4.66 -9.21
C PRO A 46 -6.07 4.38 -9.58
N HIS A 47 -5.28 5.45 -9.77
CA HIS A 47 -3.89 5.36 -10.18
C HIS A 47 -3.13 6.60 -9.68
N GLY A 48 -1.77 6.55 -9.67
CA GLY A 48 -1.00 7.70 -9.20
C GLY A 48 -1.25 8.00 -7.72
N ASN A 49 -1.51 9.25 -7.37
CA ASN A 49 -1.76 9.64 -5.98
C ASN A 49 -3.26 9.84 -5.72
N GLY A 50 -3.70 9.39 -4.54
CA GLY A 50 -5.09 9.57 -4.13
C GLY A 50 -5.32 9.35 -2.65
N THR A 51 -6.47 9.84 -2.20
CA THR A 51 -6.99 9.65 -0.84
C THR A 51 -8.19 8.73 -0.90
N TYR A 52 -8.25 7.75 0.00
CA TYR A 52 -9.40 6.87 0.18
C TYR A 52 -9.88 6.94 1.62
N GLU A 53 -11.18 7.11 1.82
CA GLU A 53 -11.79 7.22 3.14
C GLU A 53 -12.97 6.26 3.26
N LEU A 54 -13.10 5.62 4.43
CA LEU A 54 -14.23 4.77 4.79
C LEU A 54 -15.03 5.41 5.93
N PRO A 55 -16.35 5.15 6.01
CA PRO A 55 -17.21 5.66 7.10
C PRO A 55 -16.78 5.24 8.51
N ASN A 56 -16.01 4.15 8.63
CA ASN A 56 -15.49 3.65 9.90
C ASN A 56 -14.29 4.45 10.44
N GLY A 57 -13.82 5.49 9.70
CA GLY A 57 -12.67 6.32 10.06
C GLY A 57 -11.34 5.83 9.49
N TYR A 58 -11.31 4.74 8.70
CA TYR A 58 -10.12 4.39 7.92
C TYR A 58 -9.86 5.47 6.86
N ARG A 59 -8.61 5.92 6.74
CA ARG A 59 -8.17 6.83 5.68
C ARG A 59 -6.80 6.41 5.18
N TYR A 60 -6.65 6.39 3.86
CA TYR A 60 -5.37 6.18 3.19
C TYR A 60 -5.05 7.37 2.29
N ILE A 61 -3.79 7.81 2.30
CA ILE A 61 -3.25 8.81 1.38
C ILE A 61 -1.96 8.23 0.82
N GLY A 62 -1.85 8.14 -0.50
CA GLY A 62 -0.64 7.62 -1.11
C GLY A 62 -0.82 7.14 -2.54
N GLU A 63 0.06 6.24 -2.93
CA GLU A 63 0.17 5.74 -4.29
C GLU A 63 -0.82 4.60 -4.58
N TRP A 64 -1.34 4.62 -5.80
CA TRP A 64 -2.29 3.67 -6.36
C TRP A 64 -1.80 3.13 -7.69
N PHE A 65 -2.01 1.87 -7.93
CA PHE A 65 -1.71 1.22 -9.20
C PHE A 65 -2.85 0.28 -9.61
N GLU A 66 -3.45 0.54 -10.77
CA GLU A 66 -4.54 -0.27 -11.36
C GLU A 66 -5.69 -0.59 -10.40
N GLY A 67 -6.13 0.41 -9.61
CA GLY A 67 -7.25 0.29 -8.67
C GLY A 67 -6.88 -0.24 -7.29
N GLU A 68 -5.62 -0.58 -7.04
CA GLU A 68 -5.14 -1.10 -5.77
C GLU A 68 -4.20 -0.09 -5.06
N ILE A 69 -4.24 -0.05 -3.74
CA ILE A 69 -3.23 0.66 -2.92
C ILE A 69 -1.90 -0.08 -3.12
N ASN A 70 -0.91 0.62 -3.69
CA ASN A 70 0.38 0.01 -4.04
C ASN A 70 1.44 1.11 -4.18
N GLY A 71 2.51 1.04 -3.40
CA GLY A 71 3.56 2.05 -3.32
C GLY A 71 3.66 2.69 -1.94
N GLN A 72 4.09 3.94 -1.85
CA GLN A 72 4.26 4.65 -0.59
C GLN A 72 2.95 5.31 -0.16
N GLY A 73 2.67 5.29 1.16
CA GLY A 73 1.48 5.94 1.67
C GLY A 73 1.42 6.02 3.19
N GLU A 74 0.35 6.70 3.65
CA GLU A 74 -0.04 6.82 5.04
C GLU A 74 -1.45 6.24 5.21
N ALA A 75 -1.62 5.38 6.21
CA ALA A 75 -2.93 4.86 6.59
C ALA A 75 -3.25 5.23 8.05
N LEU A 76 -4.36 5.91 8.26
CA LEU A 76 -5.01 6.08 9.55
C LEU A 76 -6.02 4.94 9.73
N PHE A 77 -5.87 4.17 10.79
CA PHE A 77 -6.78 3.09 11.13
C PHE A 77 -7.91 3.55 12.06
N PRO A 78 -9.06 2.85 12.08
CA PRO A 78 -10.21 3.21 12.93
C PRO A 78 -9.89 3.28 14.43
N ASN A 79 -8.87 2.57 14.88
CA ASN A 79 -8.41 2.58 16.27
C ASN A 79 -7.49 3.78 16.60
N GLY A 80 -7.23 4.67 15.63
CA GLY A 80 -6.36 5.84 15.78
C GLY A 80 -4.88 5.58 15.54
N SER A 81 -4.47 4.35 15.21
CA SER A 81 -3.09 4.06 14.80
C SER A 81 -2.79 4.61 13.42
N VAL A 82 -1.57 5.08 13.17
CA VAL A 82 -1.11 5.61 11.88
C VAL A 82 0.08 4.80 11.38
N TYR A 83 -0.01 4.27 10.17
CA TYR A 83 1.11 3.64 9.48
C TYR A 83 1.60 4.52 8.33
N VAL A 84 2.91 4.63 8.18
CA VAL A 84 3.60 5.30 7.06
C VAL A 84 4.64 4.34 6.50
N GLY A 85 4.57 4.05 5.22
CA GLY A 85 5.50 3.13 4.57
C GLY A 85 5.01 2.57 3.25
N SER A 86 5.61 1.46 2.85
CA SER A 86 5.26 0.78 1.60
C SER A 86 4.02 -0.08 1.76
N PHE A 87 3.24 -0.16 0.69
CA PHE A 87 2.06 -1.01 0.55
C PHE A 87 2.15 -1.87 -0.69
N VAL A 88 1.68 -3.09 -0.59
CA VAL A 88 1.41 -4.00 -1.71
C VAL A 88 0.01 -4.56 -1.56
N LYS A 89 -0.85 -4.34 -2.56
CA LYS A 89 -2.26 -4.80 -2.57
C LYS A 89 -3.01 -4.42 -1.29
N GLY A 90 -2.85 -3.18 -0.84
CA GLY A 90 -3.52 -2.63 0.33
C GLY A 90 -2.96 -3.07 1.68
N LYS A 91 -1.85 -3.81 1.72
CA LYS A 91 -1.21 -4.27 2.95
C LYS A 91 0.15 -3.63 3.14
N PRO A 92 0.53 -3.24 4.38
CA PRO A 92 1.91 -2.91 4.73
C PRO A 92 2.89 -3.99 4.27
N GLU A 93 3.96 -3.57 3.58
CA GLU A 93 4.98 -4.45 3.03
C GLU A 93 6.33 -3.73 3.02
N GLY A 94 7.44 -4.46 3.19
CA GLY A 94 8.79 -3.87 3.19
C GLY A 94 9.06 -3.02 4.42
N SER A 95 9.56 -1.81 4.26
CA SER A 95 9.89 -0.93 5.39
C SER A 95 8.75 0.03 5.70
N GLY A 96 8.45 0.19 6.99
CA GLY A 96 7.41 1.12 7.44
C GLY A 96 7.45 1.39 8.93
N LYS A 97 6.72 2.43 9.32
CA LYS A 97 6.56 2.87 10.70
C LYS A 97 5.09 2.92 11.07
N ILE A 98 4.75 2.34 12.21
CA ILE A 98 3.43 2.54 12.83
C ILE A 98 3.58 3.32 14.12
N THR A 99 2.65 4.25 14.34
CA THR A 99 2.39 4.86 15.65
C THR A 99 1.06 4.33 16.14
N PHE A 100 1.06 3.62 17.24
CA PHE A 100 -0.15 3.06 17.86
C PHE A 100 -0.93 4.14 18.60
N SER A 101 -2.23 3.91 18.81
CA SER A 101 -3.11 4.85 19.48
C SER A 101 -2.75 5.12 20.94
N ASP A 102 -1.99 4.24 21.58
CA ASP A 102 -1.45 4.40 22.93
C ASP A 102 -0.12 5.20 22.99
N GLY A 103 0.39 5.64 21.83
CA GLY A 103 1.65 6.36 21.69
C GLY A 103 2.89 5.47 21.51
N GLY A 104 2.74 4.15 21.52
CA GLY A 104 3.79 3.22 21.13
C GLY A 104 4.14 3.37 19.65
N THR A 105 5.36 2.97 19.26
CA THR A 105 5.79 3.00 17.86
C THR A 105 6.55 1.74 17.49
N TYR A 106 6.45 1.34 16.23
CA TYR A 106 7.35 0.37 15.62
C TYR A 106 7.86 0.94 14.30
N GLU A 107 9.13 0.73 14.01
CA GLU A 107 9.78 1.08 12.75
C GLU A 107 10.67 -0.09 12.33
N GLY A 108 10.40 -0.68 11.16
CA GLY A 108 11.11 -1.87 10.69
C GLY A 108 10.44 -2.53 9.50
N GLU A 109 10.63 -3.84 9.41
CA GLU A 109 10.18 -4.65 8.29
C GLU A 109 8.75 -5.17 8.49
N TRP A 110 8.01 -5.25 7.37
CA TRP A 110 6.63 -5.69 7.27
C TRP A 110 6.48 -6.72 6.16
N ALA A 111 5.66 -7.72 6.38
CA ALA A 111 5.25 -8.65 5.34
C ALA A 111 3.76 -8.97 5.48
N ASN A 112 3.00 -8.86 4.38
CA ASN A 112 1.56 -9.14 4.32
C ASN A 112 0.71 -8.43 5.40
N GLY A 113 1.14 -7.23 5.85
CA GLY A 113 0.46 -6.46 6.88
C GLY A 113 0.88 -6.79 8.32
N SER A 114 1.83 -7.71 8.52
CA SER A 114 2.36 -8.10 9.82
C SER A 114 3.77 -7.55 10.04
N ILE A 115 4.06 -7.16 11.27
CA ILE A 115 5.42 -6.80 11.71
C ILE A 115 6.28 -8.06 11.68
N THR A 116 7.41 -8.00 10.98
CA THR A 116 8.36 -9.12 10.86
C THR A 116 9.78 -8.61 10.69
N GLY A 117 10.78 -9.52 10.60
CA GLY A 117 12.17 -9.15 10.34
C GLY A 117 12.77 -8.25 11.41
N VAL A 118 13.69 -7.39 11.03
CA VAL A 118 14.41 -6.51 11.97
C VAL A 118 13.67 -5.20 12.17
N GLY A 119 13.55 -4.77 13.43
CA GLY A 119 12.88 -3.52 13.75
C GLY A 119 13.22 -2.95 15.11
N TYR A 120 12.67 -1.76 15.35
CA TYR A 120 12.75 -1.03 16.60
C TYR A 120 11.36 -0.68 17.09
N ALA A 121 11.02 -1.14 18.29
CA ALA A 121 9.78 -0.81 18.98
C ALA A 121 10.05 0.10 20.17
N LYS A 122 9.17 1.10 20.38
CA LYS A 122 9.07 1.86 21.61
C LYS A 122 7.65 1.73 22.12
N TYR A 123 7.51 1.16 23.30
CA TYR A 123 6.20 0.95 23.94
C TYR A 123 5.72 2.19 24.69
N ALA A 124 4.42 2.30 24.90
CA ALA A 124 3.80 3.42 25.62
C ALA A 124 4.37 3.65 27.03
N ASN A 125 4.84 2.59 27.70
CA ASN A 125 5.50 2.67 29.01
C ASN A 125 6.95 3.15 28.95
N GLY A 126 7.47 3.46 27.75
CA GLY A 126 8.85 3.91 27.51
C GLY A 126 9.88 2.78 27.35
N THR A 127 9.49 1.51 27.50
CA THR A 127 10.35 0.37 27.15
C THR A 127 10.65 0.40 25.67
N THR A 128 11.86 0.01 25.27
CA THR A 128 12.26 -0.13 23.88
C THR A 128 12.76 -1.53 23.60
N TYR A 129 12.53 -2.00 22.39
CA TYR A 129 13.10 -3.25 21.87
C TYR A 129 13.71 -3.00 20.49
N GLN A 130 14.89 -3.52 20.27
CA GLN A 130 15.55 -3.55 18.97
C GLN A 130 16.00 -4.97 18.69
N GLY A 131 15.46 -5.57 17.66
CA GLY A 131 15.76 -6.97 17.34
C GLY A 131 14.87 -7.51 16.24
N THR A 132 14.76 -8.84 16.20
CA THR A 132 13.95 -9.55 15.22
C THR A 132 12.53 -9.73 15.74
N PHE A 133 11.57 -9.69 14.82
CA PHE A 133 10.14 -9.92 15.03
C PHE A 133 9.62 -11.01 14.10
N ILE A 134 8.68 -11.80 14.59
CA ILE A 134 7.84 -12.71 13.80
C ILE A 134 6.40 -12.49 14.27
N ASP A 135 5.51 -12.10 13.34
CA ASP A 135 4.08 -11.84 13.61
C ASP A 135 3.86 -10.91 14.82
N ALA A 136 4.62 -9.80 14.86
CA ALA A 136 4.63 -8.78 15.90
C ALA A 136 5.12 -9.27 17.29
N MET A 137 5.64 -10.48 17.41
CA MET A 137 6.26 -11.01 18.63
C MET A 137 7.78 -10.89 18.54
N HIS A 138 8.44 -10.69 19.68
CA HIS A 138 9.90 -10.73 19.73
C HIS A 138 10.37 -12.17 19.45
N ASP A 139 11.32 -12.32 18.54
CA ASP A 139 11.91 -13.59 18.18
C ASP A 139 13.39 -13.43 17.83
N GLY A 140 14.21 -14.48 18.08
CA GLY A 140 15.65 -14.41 17.81
C GLY A 140 16.39 -13.42 18.69
N ASN A 141 17.43 -12.77 18.16
CA ASN A 141 18.28 -11.88 18.93
C ASN A 141 17.68 -10.48 19.05
N GLY A 142 17.75 -9.90 20.24
CA GLY A 142 17.27 -8.55 20.48
C GLY A 142 17.67 -7.96 21.82
N ILE A 143 17.61 -6.63 21.87
CA ILE A 143 17.95 -5.85 23.06
C ILE A 143 16.70 -5.12 23.53
N MET A 144 16.27 -5.40 24.74
CA MET A 144 15.20 -4.64 25.41
C MET A 144 15.83 -3.72 26.48
N LYS A 145 15.30 -2.49 26.55
CA LYS A 145 15.69 -1.51 27.58
C LYS A 145 14.43 -0.96 28.22
N SER A 146 14.32 -1.03 29.53
CA SER A 146 13.23 -0.42 30.27
C SER A 146 13.62 0.96 30.84
N PRO A 147 12.63 1.83 31.15
CA PRO A 147 12.89 3.18 31.66
C PRO A 147 13.62 3.26 32.97
N ASP A 148 13.53 2.21 33.79
CA ASP A 148 14.24 2.08 35.08
C ASP A 148 15.72 1.65 34.96
N GLY A 149 16.18 1.51 33.67
CA GLY A 149 17.57 1.19 33.37
C GLY A 149 17.87 -0.30 33.22
N TYR A 150 16.88 -1.20 33.40
CA TYR A 150 17.09 -2.61 33.10
C TYR A 150 17.34 -2.83 31.60
N ILE A 151 18.35 -3.66 31.29
CA ILE A 151 18.71 -4.04 29.91
C ILE A 151 18.77 -5.56 29.84
N TYR A 152 18.07 -6.12 28.87
CA TYR A 152 18.19 -7.51 28.47
C TYR A 152 18.72 -7.56 27.04
N ASP A 153 19.85 -8.23 26.82
CA ASP A 153 20.48 -8.48 25.52
C ASP A 153 20.60 -9.99 25.37
N GLY A 154 19.85 -10.58 24.46
CA GLY A 154 19.79 -12.03 24.35
C GLY A 154 18.79 -12.53 23.31
N THR A 155 18.48 -13.83 23.43
CA THR A 155 17.56 -14.53 22.53
C THR A 155 16.13 -14.51 23.08
N TRP A 156 15.19 -14.35 22.19
CA TRP A 156 13.74 -14.26 22.43
C TRP A 156 13.05 -15.40 21.66
N GLU A 157 12.05 -16.02 22.25
CA GLU A 157 11.26 -17.07 21.63
C GLU A 157 9.77 -16.74 21.77
N ASN A 158 9.16 -16.17 20.73
CA ASN A 158 7.71 -15.91 20.60
C ASN A 158 7.04 -15.30 21.84
N LEU A 159 7.54 -14.16 22.31
CA LEU A 159 7.04 -13.43 23.49
C LEU A 159 6.39 -12.11 23.09
#